data_b32a3fa97b93d0f19f0199bb0b635f02
#
_entry.id   b32a3fa97b93d0f19f0199bb0b635f02
#
_cell.length_a   1.000
_cell.length_b   1.000
_cell.length_c   1.000
_cell.angle_alpha   90.00
_cell.angle_beta   90.00
_cell.angle_gamma   90.00
#
_symmetry.space_group_name_H-M   'P 1'
#
loop_
_entity.id
_entity.type
_entity.pdbx_description
1 polymer ?
#
loop_
_entity_poly.entity_id
_entity_poly.type
_entity_poly.pdbx_seq_one_letter_code
_entity_poly.pdbx_strand_id
1 'polypeptide(L)'
;MPGDLHVRIVGHAPPARRHEVRTERPGPNHVWVGGFWHHTGTDWNWNDGRWAERPQGQPRASWVAPRYKKAKGGTRYMPGHWSHERLIND
;
A
#
# COMPACT_ATOMS: atom_id res chain seq x y z
N MET A 1 -3.33 15.32 11.01
CA MET A 1 -3.87 14.55 10.35
C MET A 1 -3.12 14.12 9.25
N PRO A 2 -2.91 13.20 9.13
CA PRO A 2 -2.13 12.74 8.18
C PRO A 2 -2.79 12.88 7.00
N GLY A 3 -3.06 13.54 6.46
CA GLY A 3 -3.66 13.63 5.32
C GLY A 3 -3.22 12.77 4.27
N ASP A 4 -2.54 11.76 4.55
CA ASP A 4 -2.10 10.97 3.51
C ASP A 4 -2.98 9.91 3.08
N LEU A 5 -3.95 9.55 3.84
CA LEU A 5 -4.82 8.48 3.47
C LEU A 5 -6.03 9.04 2.84
N HIS A 6 -6.05 9.15 1.55
CA HIS A 6 -7.20 9.66 0.87
C HIS A 6 -7.94 8.53 0.22
N VAL A 7 -9.08 8.19 0.76
CA VAL A 7 -9.94 7.18 0.17
C VAL A 7 -10.68 7.84 -0.96
N ARG A 8 -10.59 7.29 -2.13
CA ARG A 8 -11.24 7.86 -3.30
C ARG A 8 -12.15 6.87 -3.98
N ILE A 9 -13.13 7.36 -4.71
CA ILE A 9 -13.96 6.51 -5.54
C ILE A 9 -13.48 6.71 -6.96
N VAL A 10 -13.05 5.64 -7.60
CA VAL A 10 -12.60 5.72 -8.98
C VAL A 10 -13.58 4.96 -9.85
N GLY A 11 -13.59 5.25 -11.12
CA GLY A 11 -14.64 4.74 -11.99
C GLY A 11 -14.63 3.27 -12.25
N HIS A 12 -13.52 2.59 -12.14
CA HIS A 12 -13.46 1.18 -12.44
C HIS A 12 -12.41 0.51 -11.60
N ALA A 13 -12.53 -0.79 -11.48
CA ALA A 13 -11.63 -1.55 -10.64
C ALA A 13 -10.26 -1.69 -11.26
N PRO A 14 -9.25 -1.97 -10.46
CA PRO A 14 -7.92 -2.16 -11.01
C PRO A 14 -7.85 -3.45 -11.82
N PRO A 15 -6.87 -3.57 -12.69
CA PRO A 15 -6.67 -4.82 -13.40
C PRO A 15 -6.28 -5.93 -12.44
N ALA A 16 -6.20 -7.15 -12.94
CA ALA A 16 -5.84 -8.27 -12.11
C ALA A 16 -4.43 -8.09 -11.57
N ARG A 17 -4.23 -8.55 -10.35
CA ARG A 17 -2.93 -8.42 -9.73
C ARG A 17 -1.88 -9.18 -10.52
N ARG A 18 -0.71 -8.62 -10.68
CA ARG A 18 0.35 -9.27 -11.42
C ARG A 18 1.10 -10.23 -10.52
N HIS A 19 1.60 -11.28 -11.13
CA HIS A 19 2.40 -12.25 -10.39
C HIS A 19 3.79 -11.66 -10.20
N GLU A 20 4.37 -11.84 -9.04
CA GLU A 20 5.71 -11.36 -8.81
C GLU A 20 6.48 -12.30 -7.89
N VAL A 21 7.77 -12.21 -7.94
CA VAL A 21 8.64 -13.06 -7.16
C VAL A 21 9.32 -12.20 -6.12
N ARG A 22 9.18 -12.60 -4.85
CA ARG A 22 9.84 -11.87 -3.79
C ARG A 22 11.30 -12.27 -3.76
N THR A 23 12.18 -11.31 -3.76
CA THR A 23 13.61 -11.58 -3.71
C THR A 23 14.02 -11.77 -2.25
N GLU A 24 15.30 -12.03 -2.04
CA GLU A 24 15.79 -12.25 -0.70
C GLU A 24 15.85 -10.95 0.09
N ARG A 25 15.52 -10.99 1.36
CA ARG A 25 15.53 -9.79 2.18
C ARG A 25 16.94 -9.21 2.28
N PRO A 26 17.13 -7.95 1.95
CA PRO A 26 18.47 -7.35 1.98
C PRO A 26 18.97 -7.07 3.39
N GLY A 27 18.09 -6.87 4.34
CA GLY A 27 18.51 -6.59 5.70
C GLY A 27 17.37 -6.65 6.66
N PRO A 28 17.65 -6.62 7.97
CA PRO A 28 16.62 -6.81 8.98
C PRO A 28 15.61 -5.69 9.09
N ASN A 29 15.94 -4.52 8.63
CA ASN A 29 15.01 -3.42 8.72
C ASN A 29 14.19 -3.23 7.46
N HIS A 30 14.19 -4.22 6.58
CA HIS A 30 13.43 -4.12 5.33
C HIS A 30 12.13 -4.90 5.42
N VAL A 31 11.10 -4.34 4.83
CA VAL A 31 9.79 -4.93 4.80
C VAL A 31 9.41 -5.10 3.33
N TRP A 32 8.81 -6.22 2.99
CA TRP A 32 8.39 -6.42 1.61
C TRP A 32 7.13 -5.61 1.34
N VAL A 33 7.22 -4.74 0.34
CA VAL A 33 6.07 -3.99 -0.12
C VAL A 33 5.65 -4.65 -1.41
N GLY A 34 4.60 -5.43 -1.38
CA GLY A 34 4.13 -6.15 -2.56
C GLY A 34 3.68 -5.20 -3.64
N GLY A 35 3.76 -5.66 -4.87
CA GLY A 35 3.35 -4.83 -5.98
C GLY A 35 1.86 -4.52 -5.92
N PHE A 36 1.48 -3.41 -6.48
CA PHE A 36 0.09 -3.00 -6.42
C PHE A 36 -0.26 -2.02 -7.52
N TRP A 37 -1.56 -1.89 -7.76
CA TRP A 37 -2.06 -0.93 -8.73
C TRP A 37 -2.37 0.38 -8.01
N HIS A 38 -1.80 1.46 -8.50
CA HIS A 38 -2.05 2.80 -7.97
C HIS A 38 -2.86 3.58 -8.99
N HIS A 39 -3.89 4.27 -8.54
CA HIS A 39 -4.72 5.07 -9.44
C HIS A 39 -4.20 6.50 -9.47
N THR A 40 -3.87 6.98 -10.66
CA THR A 40 -3.25 8.29 -10.80
C THR A 40 -4.25 9.42 -10.87
N GLY A 41 -5.52 9.11 -10.92
CA GLY A 41 -6.56 10.10 -11.17
C GLY A 41 -7.26 9.81 -12.49
N THR A 42 -6.54 9.18 -13.41
CA THR A 42 -7.12 8.81 -14.70
C THR A 42 -6.87 7.35 -15.01
N ASP A 43 -5.74 6.80 -14.60
CA ASP A 43 -5.38 5.44 -14.95
C ASP A 43 -4.83 4.66 -13.79
N TRP A 44 -4.80 3.35 -13.94
CA TRP A 44 -4.15 2.48 -12.98
C TRP A 44 -2.73 2.21 -13.46
N ASN A 45 -1.75 2.38 -12.58
CA ASN A 45 -0.37 2.08 -12.89
C ASN A 45 0.15 1.04 -11.94
N TRP A 46 0.88 0.07 -12.44
CA TRP A 46 1.42 -0.99 -11.60
C TRP A 46 2.73 -0.53 -10.99
N ASN A 47 2.88 -0.77 -9.68
CA ASN A 47 4.12 -0.51 -8.98
C ASN A 47 4.69 -1.85 -8.57
N ASP A 48 5.89 -2.17 -9.00
CA ASP A 48 6.50 -3.46 -8.69
C ASP A 48 6.79 -3.61 -7.21
N GLY A 49 6.68 -4.82 -6.72
CA GLY A 49 7.03 -5.10 -5.35
C GLY A 49 8.50 -4.84 -5.09
N ARG A 50 8.81 -4.49 -3.88
CA ARG A 50 10.19 -4.20 -3.52
C ARG A 50 10.39 -4.29 -2.03
N TRP A 51 11.64 -4.40 -1.64
CA TRP A 51 11.98 -4.33 -0.24
C TRP A 51 12.18 -2.86 0.10
N ALA A 52 11.55 -2.40 1.16
CA ALA A 52 11.66 -1.01 1.56
C ALA A 52 12.10 -0.94 3.01
N GLU A 53 12.94 0.02 3.32
CA GLU A 53 13.33 0.19 4.70
C GLU A 53 12.21 0.85 5.46
N ARG A 54 12.03 0.47 6.71
CA ARG A 54 11.02 1.12 7.51
C ARG A 54 11.36 2.58 7.66
N PRO A 55 10.38 3.43 7.84
CA PRO A 55 10.65 4.86 7.99
C PRO A 55 11.56 5.11 9.18
N GLN A 56 12.38 6.13 9.07
CA GLN A 56 13.33 6.44 10.09
C GLN A 56 12.60 6.73 11.39
N GLY A 57 13.11 6.22 12.51
CA GLY A 57 12.45 6.44 13.78
C GLY A 57 11.24 5.56 14.03
N GLN A 58 10.95 4.62 13.12
CA GLN A 58 9.77 3.78 13.27
C GLN A 58 10.14 2.31 13.10
N PRO A 59 10.89 1.77 14.01
CA PRO A 59 11.37 0.39 13.86
C PRO A 59 10.30 -0.68 13.89
N ARG A 60 9.10 -0.33 14.29
CA ARG A 60 8.02 -1.30 14.30
C ARG A 60 6.97 -1.02 13.25
N ALA A 61 7.26 -0.13 12.33
CA ALA A 61 6.29 0.18 11.30
C ALA A 61 6.08 -1.04 10.42
N SER A 62 4.88 -1.22 9.93
CA SER A 62 4.58 -2.28 9.01
C SER A 62 3.88 -1.68 7.81
N TRP A 63 3.93 -2.40 6.70
CA TRP A 63 3.31 -1.90 5.48
C TRP A 63 1.88 -2.40 5.39
N VAL A 64 0.96 -1.47 5.16
CA VAL A 64 -0.44 -1.80 4.97
C VAL A 64 -0.70 -1.67 3.48
N ALA A 65 -1.05 -2.77 2.84
CA ALA A 65 -1.26 -2.78 1.40
C ALA A 65 -2.49 -1.97 1.02
N PRO A 66 -2.52 -1.42 -0.18
CA PRO A 66 -3.69 -0.67 -0.63
C PRO A 66 -4.90 -1.59 -0.71
N ARG A 67 -6.06 -1.02 -0.59
CA ARG A 67 -7.29 -1.77 -0.65
C ARG A 67 -8.20 -1.25 -1.74
N TYR A 68 -8.93 -2.16 -2.37
CA TYR A 68 -9.85 -1.80 -3.41
C TYR A 68 -11.17 -2.47 -3.08
N LYS A 69 -12.24 -1.71 -3.00
CA LYS A 69 -13.51 -2.27 -2.65
C LYS A 69 -14.60 -1.71 -3.53
N LYS A 70 -15.50 -2.57 -3.99
CA LYS A 70 -16.58 -2.11 -4.82
C LYS A 70 -17.45 -1.18 -4.03
N ALA A 71 -17.86 -0.09 -4.61
CA ALA A 71 -18.67 0.89 -3.95
C ALA A 71 -19.63 1.51 -4.93
N LYS A 72 -20.61 2.23 -4.42
CA LYS A 72 -21.55 2.88 -5.27
C LYS A 72 -20.79 3.92 -6.06
N GLY A 73 -20.94 3.92 -7.34
CA GLY A 73 -20.27 4.88 -8.19
C GLY A 73 -18.90 4.44 -8.65
N GLY A 74 -18.43 3.27 -8.27
CA GLY A 74 -17.15 2.79 -8.75
C GLY A 74 -16.44 1.93 -7.73
N THR A 75 -15.15 2.12 -7.59
CA THR A 75 -14.33 1.36 -6.68
C THR A 75 -13.72 2.30 -5.66
N ARG A 76 -13.81 1.92 -4.38
CA ARG A 76 -13.19 2.72 -3.35
C ARG A 76 -11.74 2.29 -3.26
N TYR A 77 -10.84 3.22 -3.42
CA TYR A 77 -9.42 2.95 -3.40
C TYR A 77 -8.79 3.61 -2.20
N MET A 78 -8.14 2.81 -1.35
CA MET A 78 -7.41 3.34 -0.22
C MET A 78 -5.93 3.05 -0.45
N PRO A 79 -5.08 4.04 -0.54
CA PRO A 79 -3.67 3.84 -0.82
C PRO A 79 -2.95 3.07 0.27
N GLY A 80 -1.89 2.39 -0.07
CA GLY A 80 -1.05 1.73 0.91
C GLY A 80 -0.29 2.74 1.74
N HIS A 81 0.11 2.34 2.91
CA HIS A 81 0.80 3.25 3.80
C HIS A 81 1.56 2.51 4.89
N TRP A 82 2.42 3.21 5.58
CA TRP A 82 3.11 2.65 6.73
C TRP A 82 2.26 2.86 7.96
N SER A 83 2.14 1.81 8.77
CA SER A 83 1.39 1.89 9.99
C SER A 83 2.32 1.80 11.16
N HIS A 84 2.20 2.73 12.13
CA HIS A 84 2.97 2.66 13.29
C HIS A 84 2.29 1.76 14.23
N GLU A 85 2.95 0.84 14.84
CA GLU A 85 2.31 0.04 15.77
C GLU A 85 2.22 0.78 17.04
N ARG A 86 1.10 1.13 17.51
CA ARG A 86 0.95 1.79 18.71
C ARG A 86 0.83 0.84 19.74
N LEU A 87 1.53 0.89 20.71
CA LEU A 87 1.37 0.01 21.74
C LEU A 87 0.23 0.35 22.47
N ILE A 88 -0.50 -0.26 22.59
CA ILE A 88 -1.63 0.06 23.15
C ILE A 88 -1.86 0.08 24.38
N ASN A 89 -1.70 0.17 24.67
CA ASN A 89 -2.01 0.28 25.44
C ASN A 89 -2.21 0.98 25.67
N ASP A 90 -2.18 1.13 25.11
CA ASP A 90 -2.42 1.80 25.07
C ASP A 90 -2.97 1.95 25.12
#